data_b9c7adf1e00347defe977c7a23a43093
#
_entry.id   b9c7adf1e00347defe977c7a23a43093
#
_cell.length_a   1.000
_cell.length_b   1.000
_cell.length_c   1.000
_cell.angle_alpha   90.00
_cell.angle_beta   90.00
_cell.angle_gamma   90.00
#
_symmetry.space_group_name_H-M   'P 1'
#
loop_
_entity.id
_entity.type
_entity.pdbx_description
1 polymer ?
#
loop_
_entity_poly.entity_id
_entity_poly.type
_entity_poly.pdbx_seq_one_letter_code
_entity_poly.pdbx_strand_id
1 'polypeptide(L)'
;MREDEQVEWQKGKKISEYEAVKNTLSHFMSVMNEGEEAQIQFDKQSSELSCLIGETSLPIRYLSAGYQSLIWMVLDIAYRMAVLNPNLREQAAKSPGIVLIDELDMHLHPKWQWNIIEALQLAFPNVQFIAATHSPILIASCRNGQLIRVEKDAVFYDASGYGMEINDVLRSAQGSEDIAEAVKKQADIIYELIDTGKFEQAKMAVSTLEKMLGTDHPEVNKVKTALVFETAIAGDEV
;
A
#
# COMPACT_ATOMS: atom_id res chain seq x y z
N MET A 1 14.59 -11.91 -21.22
CA MET A 1 13.88 -10.90 -22.04
C MET A 1 14.73 -10.35 -23.19
N ARG A 2 15.88 -9.71 -22.94
CA ARG A 2 16.70 -9.11 -24.01
C ARG A 2 17.15 -10.11 -25.09
N GLU A 3 17.61 -11.28 -24.68
CA GLU A 3 18.05 -12.35 -25.59
C GLU A 3 16.87 -12.97 -26.36
N ASP A 4 15.74 -13.13 -25.70
CA ASP A 4 14.54 -13.74 -26.27
C ASP A 4 13.92 -12.86 -27.36
N GLU A 5 13.87 -11.54 -27.17
CA GLU A 5 13.37 -10.60 -28.16
C GLU A 5 14.29 -10.51 -29.39
N GLN A 6 15.61 -10.63 -29.18
CA GLN A 6 16.58 -10.74 -30.29
C GLN A 6 16.40 -12.03 -31.09
N VAL A 7 16.13 -13.15 -30.43
CA VAL A 7 15.87 -14.44 -31.07
C VAL A 7 14.58 -14.43 -31.86
N GLU A 8 13.51 -13.83 -31.33
CA GLU A 8 12.24 -13.62 -32.03
C GLU A 8 12.44 -12.84 -33.33
N TRP A 9 13.20 -11.76 -33.25
CA TRP A 9 13.47 -10.91 -34.40
C TRP A 9 14.27 -11.66 -35.48
N GLN A 10 15.25 -12.50 -35.09
CA GLN A 10 16.08 -13.27 -36.03
C GLN A 10 15.31 -14.42 -36.67
N LYS A 11 14.38 -15.05 -35.97
CA LYS A 11 13.67 -16.26 -36.42
C LYS A 11 12.24 -16.00 -36.90
N GLY A 12 11.69 -14.77 -36.71
CA GLY A 12 10.32 -14.45 -37.07
C GLY A 12 9.28 -15.26 -36.30
N LYS A 13 9.63 -15.83 -35.13
CA LYS A 13 8.78 -16.69 -34.32
C LYS A 13 8.73 -16.14 -32.88
N LYS A 14 7.53 -15.95 -32.37
CA LYS A 14 7.33 -15.56 -30.97
C LYS A 14 7.77 -16.67 -30.01
N ILE A 15 8.49 -16.30 -28.98
CA ILE A 15 8.86 -17.18 -27.88
C ILE A 15 7.79 -17.11 -26.81
N SER A 16 7.10 -18.22 -26.56
CA SER A 16 5.93 -18.27 -25.69
C SER A 16 6.23 -17.84 -24.24
N GLU A 17 7.42 -18.14 -23.74
CA GLU A 17 7.88 -17.76 -22.40
C GLU A 17 8.08 -16.24 -22.28
N TYR A 18 8.66 -15.63 -23.31
CA TYR A 18 8.82 -14.17 -23.36
C TYR A 18 7.48 -13.45 -23.38
N GLU A 19 6.55 -13.90 -24.23
CA GLU A 19 5.20 -13.33 -24.29
C GLU A 19 4.44 -13.51 -22.97
N ALA A 20 4.58 -14.65 -22.29
CA ALA A 20 4.01 -14.89 -20.98
C ALA A 20 4.46 -13.84 -19.96
N VAL A 21 5.77 -13.64 -19.86
CA VAL A 21 6.38 -12.66 -18.93
C VAL A 21 5.93 -11.25 -19.27
N LYS A 22 6.00 -10.86 -20.55
CA LYS A 22 5.59 -9.53 -21.02
C LYS A 22 4.12 -9.23 -20.72
N ASN A 23 3.22 -10.16 -21.05
CA ASN A 23 1.79 -10.00 -20.84
C ASN A 23 1.45 -9.90 -19.34
N THR A 24 2.08 -10.74 -18.51
CA THR A 24 1.89 -10.72 -17.06
C THR A 24 2.31 -9.36 -16.48
N LEU A 25 3.48 -8.87 -16.88
CA LEU A 25 3.99 -7.60 -16.40
C LEU A 25 3.13 -6.43 -16.89
N SER A 26 2.70 -6.44 -18.16
CA SER A 26 1.81 -5.40 -18.71
C SER A 26 0.46 -5.40 -17.98
N HIS A 27 -0.10 -6.56 -17.70
CA HIS A 27 -1.36 -6.68 -16.96
C HIS A 27 -1.21 -6.13 -15.52
N PHE A 28 -0.16 -6.53 -14.82
CA PHE A 28 0.14 -6.01 -13.48
C PHE A 28 0.26 -4.48 -13.50
N MET A 29 1.03 -3.91 -14.43
CA MET A 29 1.24 -2.49 -14.52
C MET A 29 -0.03 -1.71 -14.87
N SER A 30 -0.91 -2.27 -15.69
CA SER A 30 -2.22 -1.66 -16.00
C SER A 30 -3.09 -1.56 -14.74
N VAL A 31 -3.13 -2.60 -13.90
CA VAL A 31 -3.87 -2.54 -12.61
C VAL A 31 -3.25 -1.49 -11.68
N MET A 32 -1.92 -1.44 -11.59
CA MET A 32 -1.22 -0.45 -10.77
C MET A 32 -1.46 1.00 -11.21
N ASN A 33 -1.73 1.22 -12.50
CA ASN A 33 -2.02 2.53 -13.09
C ASN A 33 -3.53 2.80 -13.27
N GLU A 34 -4.38 2.16 -12.47
CA GLU A 34 -5.84 2.41 -12.48
C GLU A 34 -6.50 2.10 -13.83
N GLY A 35 -5.99 1.11 -14.55
CA GLY A 35 -6.52 0.67 -15.85
C GLY A 35 -5.91 1.37 -17.06
N GLU A 36 -5.01 2.33 -16.86
CA GLU A 36 -4.24 2.90 -17.98
C GLU A 36 -3.31 1.83 -18.55
N GLU A 37 -3.34 1.65 -19.88
CA GLU A 37 -2.50 0.65 -20.52
C GLU A 37 -1.01 0.95 -20.31
N ALA A 38 -0.31 -0.01 -19.74
CA ALA A 38 1.12 0.03 -19.57
C ALA A 38 1.75 -1.20 -20.22
N GLN A 39 2.73 -0.99 -21.07
CA GLN A 39 3.43 -2.05 -21.77
C GLN A 39 4.93 -1.99 -21.49
N ILE A 40 5.52 -3.13 -21.17
CA ILE A 40 6.96 -3.24 -21.07
C ILE A 40 7.50 -3.77 -22.42
N GLN A 41 8.47 -3.08 -22.97
CA GLN A 41 9.10 -3.45 -24.22
C GLN A 41 10.60 -3.21 -24.17
N PHE A 42 11.32 -3.98 -24.99
CA PHE A 42 12.75 -3.79 -25.13
C PHE A 42 13.01 -2.75 -26.25
N ASP A 43 13.59 -1.63 -25.88
CA ASP A 43 14.04 -0.63 -26.87
C ASP A 43 15.37 -1.07 -27.49
N LYS A 44 15.33 -1.35 -28.79
CA LYS A 44 16.50 -1.80 -29.57
C LYS A 44 17.56 -0.71 -29.74
N GLN A 45 17.16 0.56 -29.73
CA GLN A 45 18.08 1.67 -29.94
C GLN A 45 18.93 1.91 -28.70
N SER A 46 18.29 1.96 -27.54
CA SER A 46 18.97 2.14 -26.25
C SER A 46 19.49 0.82 -25.65
N SER A 47 19.06 -0.31 -26.19
CA SER A 47 19.31 -1.65 -25.61
C SER A 47 18.82 -1.82 -24.18
N GLU A 48 17.71 -1.19 -23.84
CA GLU A 48 17.13 -1.15 -22.50
C GLU A 48 15.66 -1.55 -22.49
N LEU A 49 15.18 -1.91 -21.30
CA LEU A 49 13.74 -2.07 -21.07
C LEU A 49 13.11 -0.69 -20.88
N SER A 50 12.01 -0.46 -21.57
CA SER A 50 11.20 0.74 -21.48
C SER A 50 9.77 0.40 -21.07
N CYS A 51 9.14 1.30 -20.32
CA CYS A 51 7.74 1.28 -20.00
C CYS A 51 7.02 2.29 -20.90
N LEU A 52 6.06 1.82 -21.67
CA LEU A 52 5.15 2.63 -22.46
C LEU A 52 3.87 2.82 -21.65
N ILE A 53 3.54 4.06 -21.30
CA ILE A 53 2.30 4.44 -20.61
C ILE A 53 1.61 5.48 -21.49
N GLY A 54 0.44 5.14 -22.01
CA GLY A 54 -0.21 5.96 -23.05
C GLY A 54 0.69 6.11 -24.28
N GLU A 55 1.03 7.35 -24.67
CA GLU A 55 1.93 7.66 -25.78
C GLU A 55 3.39 7.88 -25.35
N THR A 56 3.69 7.83 -24.06
CA THR A 56 5.01 8.13 -23.51
C THR A 56 5.80 6.85 -23.23
N SER A 57 6.94 6.70 -23.91
CA SER A 57 7.90 5.61 -23.66
C SER A 57 9.06 6.13 -22.82
N LEU A 58 9.27 5.52 -21.65
CA LEU A 58 10.36 5.88 -20.73
C LEU A 58 11.21 4.64 -20.41
N PRO A 59 12.54 4.72 -20.54
CA PRO A 59 13.43 3.68 -20.04
C PRO A 59 13.20 3.45 -18.54
N ILE A 60 13.18 2.18 -18.09
CA ILE A 60 12.88 1.81 -16.68
C ILE A 60 13.78 2.56 -15.70
N ARG A 61 15.03 2.83 -16.06
CA ARG A 61 15.99 3.55 -15.22
C ARG A 61 15.56 4.98 -14.85
N TYR A 62 14.66 5.61 -15.62
CA TYR A 62 14.15 6.96 -15.33
C TYR A 62 12.86 6.95 -14.50
N LEU A 63 12.30 5.79 -14.23
CA LEU A 63 11.18 5.64 -13.33
C LEU A 63 11.65 5.80 -11.88
N SER A 64 10.72 6.10 -10.97
CA SER A 64 11.03 6.14 -9.54
C SER A 64 11.55 4.80 -9.02
N ALA A 65 12.31 4.82 -7.93
CA ALA A 65 12.85 3.61 -7.32
C ALA A 65 11.75 2.58 -6.98
N GLY A 66 10.60 3.04 -6.48
CA GLY A 66 9.45 2.17 -6.21
C GLY A 66 8.90 1.51 -7.47
N TYR A 67 8.77 2.24 -8.56
CA TYR A 67 8.35 1.69 -9.85
C TYR A 67 9.32 0.63 -10.36
N GLN A 68 10.62 0.94 -10.28
CA GLN A 68 11.66 -0.02 -10.69
C GLN A 68 11.60 -1.29 -9.86
N SER A 69 11.48 -1.18 -8.52
CA SER A 69 11.38 -2.34 -7.63
C SER A 69 10.18 -3.22 -7.95
N LEU A 70 9.01 -2.64 -8.22
CA LEU A 70 7.81 -3.37 -8.63
C LEU A 70 8.01 -4.12 -9.94
N ILE A 71 8.53 -3.44 -10.96
CA ILE A 71 8.78 -4.06 -12.27
C ILE A 71 9.76 -5.24 -12.13
N TRP A 72 10.85 -5.06 -11.40
CA TRP A 72 11.84 -6.12 -11.20
C TRP A 72 11.29 -7.29 -10.40
N MET A 73 10.51 -7.04 -9.35
CA MET A 73 9.87 -8.10 -8.56
C MET A 73 8.91 -8.93 -9.41
N VAL A 74 8.00 -8.29 -10.13
CA VAL A 74 7.01 -8.99 -10.97
C VAL A 74 7.69 -9.71 -12.14
N LEU A 75 8.71 -9.08 -12.72
CA LEU A 75 9.53 -9.68 -13.78
C LEU A 75 10.22 -10.96 -13.30
N ASP A 76 10.82 -10.96 -12.10
CA ASP A 76 11.50 -12.14 -11.53
C ASP A 76 10.51 -13.27 -11.26
N ILE A 77 9.35 -12.97 -10.66
CA ILE A 77 8.30 -13.95 -10.42
C ILE A 77 7.81 -14.56 -11.74
N ALA A 78 7.42 -13.72 -12.71
CA ALA A 78 6.90 -14.17 -13.99
C ALA A 78 7.95 -15.00 -14.78
N TYR A 79 9.21 -14.58 -14.77
CA TYR A 79 10.31 -15.29 -15.41
C TYR A 79 10.53 -16.67 -14.78
N ARG A 80 10.59 -16.76 -13.45
CA ARG A 80 10.71 -18.05 -12.74
C ARG A 80 9.55 -18.97 -13.06
N MET A 81 8.33 -18.46 -13.07
CA MET A 81 7.14 -19.26 -13.42
C MET A 81 7.23 -19.78 -14.85
N ALA A 82 7.68 -18.98 -15.81
CA ALA A 82 7.84 -19.38 -17.19
C ALA A 82 8.94 -20.47 -17.36
N VAL A 83 10.09 -20.29 -16.70
CA VAL A 83 11.22 -21.23 -16.79
C VAL A 83 10.90 -22.56 -16.08
N LEU A 84 10.23 -22.52 -14.93
CA LEU A 84 9.89 -23.73 -14.18
C LEU A 84 8.70 -24.49 -14.76
N ASN A 85 7.88 -23.84 -15.60
CA ASN A 85 6.68 -24.43 -16.18
C ASN A 85 6.61 -24.27 -17.72
N PRO A 86 7.63 -24.74 -18.48
CA PRO A 86 7.73 -24.48 -19.91
C PRO A 86 6.57 -25.07 -20.71
N ASN A 87 5.93 -26.11 -20.20
CA ASN A 87 4.77 -26.75 -20.85
C ASN A 87 3.50 -25.86 -20.84
N LEU A 88 3.41 -24.89 -19.93
CA LEU A 88 2.27 -23.98 -19.84
C LEU A 88 2.38 -22.79 -20.79
N ARG A 89 3.54 -22.56 -21.39
CA ARG A 89 3.77 -21.50 -22.38
C ARG A 89 3.24 -20.14 -21.89
N GLU A 90 2.37 -19.50 -22.66
CA GLU A 90 1.76 -18.21 -22.33
C GLU A 90 0.92 -18.21 -21.04
N GLN A 91 0.55 -19.39 -20.54
CA GLN A 91 -0.20 -19.54 -19.30
C GLN A 91 0.69 -19.78 -18.05
N ALA A 92 1.99 -19.64 -18.17
CA ALA A 92 2.93 -19.89 -17.07
C ALA A 92 2.58 -19.11 -15.79
N ALA A 93 2.10 -17.87 -15.90
CA ALA A 93 1.68 -17.06 -14.76
C ALA A 93 0.46 -17.64 -13.98
N LYS A 94 -0.24 -18.63 -14.55
CA LYS A 94 -1.32 -19.36 -13.89
C LYS A 94 -0.85 -20.62 -13.16
N SER A 95 0.45 -20.89 -13.12
CA SER A 95 1.00 -21.99 -12.34
C SER A 95 0.73 -21.79 -10.85
N PRO A 96 0.46 -22.85 -10.10
CA PRO A 96 0.44 -22.76 -8.64
C PRO A 96 1.86 -22.51 -8.10
N GLY A 97 1.95 -21.74 -7.02
CA GLY A 97 3.22 -21.44 -6.39
C GLY A 97 3.04 -20.76 -5.05
N ILE A 98 4.14 -20.62 -4.31
CA ILE A 98 4.20 -19.84 -3.07
C ILE A 98 5.31 -18.80 -3.25
N VAL A 99 4.97 -17.53 -3.00
CA VAL A 99 5.92 -16.42 -3.07
C VAL A 99 5.98 -15.73 -1.71
N LEU A 100 7.20 -15.62 -1.19
CA LEU A 100 7.49 -14.91 0.05
C LEU A 100 8.04 -13.54 -0.30
N ILE A 101 7.46 -12.48 0.26
CA ILE A 101 7.88 -11.11 0.03
C ILE A 101 8.12 -10.45 1.38
N ASP A 102 9.34 -9.98 1.59
CA ASP A 102 9.67 -9.17 2.75
C ASP A 102 9.51 -7.68 2.41
N GLU A 103 8.96 -6.90 3.33
CA GLU A 103 8.75 -5.46 3.20
C GLU A 103 8.06 -5.05 1.87
N LEU A 104 6.86 -5.62 1.61
CA LEU A 104 6.11 -5.35 0.38
C LEU A 104 5.81 -3.86 0.14
N ASP A 105 5.78 -3.04 1.18
CA ASP A 105 5.57 -1.59 1.14
C ASP A 105 6.83 -0.78 0.84
N MET A 106 8.02 -1.38 0.85
CA MET A 106 9.29 -0.66 0.74
C MET A 106 9.37 0.13 -0.58
N HIS A 107 9.65 1.43 -0.46
CA HIS A 107 9.76 2.39 -1.56
C HIS A 107 8.46 2.65 -2.35
N LEU A 108 7.31 2.10 -1.94
CA LEU A 108 6.05 2.32 -2.62
C LEU A 108 5.38 3.61 -2.18
N HIS A 109 4.95 4.40 -3.16
CA HIS A 109 4.06 5.53 -2.89
C HIS A 109 2.74 5.02 -2.28
N PRO A 110 2.14 5.71 -1.27
CA PRO A 110 0.89 5.27 -0.64
C PRO A 110 -0.23 4.90 -1.62
N LYS A 111 -0.37 5.64 -2.72
CA LYS A 111 -1.36 5.34 -3.77
C LYS A 111 -1.20 3.94 -4.36
N TRP A 112 0.02 3.45 -4.52
CA TRP A 112 0.29 2.12 -5.06
C TRP A 112 0.14 1.01 -4.03
N GLN A 113 0.32 1.34 -2.76
CA GLN A 113 0.08 0.38 -1.68
C GLN A 113 -1.39 -0.07 -1.63
N TRP A 114 -2.34 0.78 -2.06
CA TRP A 114 -3.75 0.40 -2.18
C TRP A 114 -4.01 -0.68 -3.22
N ASN A 115 -3.24 -0.71 -4.30
CA ASN A 115 -3.55 -1.53 -5.48
C ASN A 115 -2.62 -2.75 -5.62
N ILE A 116 -1.47 -2.80 -4.96
CA ILE A 116 -0.44 -3.82 -5.20
C ILE A 116 -0.92 -5.25 -4.89
N ILE A 117 -1.68 -5.44 -3.82
CA ILE A 117 -2.17 -6.78 -3.45
C ILE A 117 -3.12 -7.31 -4.52
N GLU A 118 -4.07 -6.48 -4.97
CA GLU A 118 -5.00 -6.85 -6.05
C GLU A 118 -4.23 -7.09 -7.36
N ALA A 119 -3.28 -6.24 -7.71
CA ALA A 119 -2.47 -6.39 -8.91
C ALA A 119 -1.67 -7.70 -8.92
N LEU A 120 -1.07 -8.10 -7.78
CA LEU A 120 -0.38 -9.38 -7.65
C LEU A 120 -1.33 -10.57 -7.77
N GLN A 121 -2.50 -10.53 -7.15
CA GLN A 121 -3.49 -11.59 -7.21
C GLN A 121 -4.06 -11.76 -8.62
N LEU A 122 -4.29 -10.66 -9.35
CA LEU A 122 -4.76 -10.70 -10.74
C LEU A 122 -3.68 -11.18 -11.71
N ALA A 123 -2.42 -10.76 -11.51
CA ALA A 123 -1.31 -11.19 -12.36
C ALA A 123 -0.94 -12.67 -12.15
N PHE A 124 -1.10 -13.19 -10.93
CA PHE A 124 -0.71 -14.55 -10.53
C PHE A 124 -1.84 -15.25 -9.75
N PRO A 125 -2.93 -15.63 -10.39
CA PRO A 125 -4.18 -16.01 -9.72
C PRO A 125 -4.09 -17.32 -8.90
N ASN A 126 -3.08 -18.15 -9.14
CA ASN A 126 -2.89 -19.42 -8.44
C ASN A 126 -1.66 -19.41 -7.51
N VAL A 127 -1.09 -18.24 -7.26
CA VAL A 127 0.03 -18.08 -6.33
C VAL A 127 -0.49 -17.69 -4.95
N GLN A 128 0.00 -18.39 -3.93
CA GLN A 128 -0.14 -17.96 -2.55
C GLN A 128 0.98 -16.98 -2.22
N PHE A 129 0.62 -15.74 -1.93
CA PHE A 129 1.55 -14.72 -1.43
C PHE A 129 1.58 -14.73 0.09
N ILE A 130 2.78 -14.72 0.66
CA ILE A 130 3.03 -14.48 2.08
C ILE A 130 3.93 -13.26 2.15
N ALA A 131 3.38 -12.14 2.59
CA ALA A 131 4.08 -10.86 2.58
C ALA A 131 4.21 -10.29 4.00
N ALA A 132 5.40 -9.81 4.35
CA ALA A 132 5.60 -8.96 5.52
C ALA A 132 5.44 -7.50 5.13
N THR A 133 4.86 -6.70 6.02
CA THR A 133 4.65 -5.28 5.82
C THR A 133 4.53 -4.53 7.14
N HIS A 134 4.97 -3.28 7.13
CA HIS A 134 4.71 -2.29 8.17
C HIS A 134 3.68 -1.23 7.74
N SER A 135 3.06 -1.39 6.55
CA SER A 135 2.11 -0.42 6.03
C SER A 135 0.67 -0.69 6.52
N PRO A 136 0.05 0.25 7.23
CA PRO A 136 -1.37 0.15 7.56
C PRO A 136 -2.26 0.22 6.31
N ILE A 137 -1.77 0.84 5.23
CA ILE A 137 -2.48 0.92 3.95
C ILE A 137 -2.60 -0.48 3.33
N LEU A 138 -1.52 -1.26 3.30
CA LEU A 138 -1.54 -2.63 2.79
C LEU A 138 -2.50 -3.51 3.61
N ILE A 139 -2.49 -3.37 4.94
CA ILE A 139 -3.41 -4.11 5.82
C ILE A 139 -4.86 -3.72 5.50
N ALA A 140 -5.15 -2.42 5.38
CA ALA A 140 -6.49 -1.91 5.07
C ALA A 140 -6.96 -2.25 3.65
N SER A 141 -6.04 -2.46 2.69
CA SER A 141 -6.37 -2.82 1.30
C SER A 141 -6.53 -4.32 1.06
N CYS A 142 -6.09 -5.16 2.00
CA CYS A 142 -6.07 -6.62 1.84
C CYS A 142 -7.46 -7.25 1.99
N ARG A 143 -8.17 -7.41 0.87
CA ARG A 143 -9.56 -7.90 0.86
C ARG A 143 -9.69 -9.38 1.22
N ASN A 144 -8.82 -10.23 0.71
CA ASN A 144 -8.94 -11.69 0.78
C ASN A 144 -7.71 -12.34 1.45
N GLY A 145 -7.05 -11.63 2.35
CA GLY A 145 -5.88 -12.12 3.05
C GLY A 145 -6.16 -12.46 4.51
N GLN A 146 -5.32 -13.34 5.07
CA GLN A 146 -5.25 -13.59 6.49
C GLN A 146 -4.19 -12.68 7.10
N LEU A 147 -4.59 -11.85 8.07
CA LEU A 147 -3.64 -11.05 8.82
C LEU A 147 -3.01 -11.90 9.94
N ILE A 148 -1.69 -11.99 9.91
CA ILE A 148 -0.91 -12.69 10.93
C ILE A 148 -0.01 -11.66 11.60
N ARG A 149 -0.25 -11.42 12.88
CA ARG A 149 0.56 -10.53 13.71
C ARG A 149 1.56 -11.34 14.51
N VAL A 150 2.84 -11.02 14.33
CA VAL A 150 3.94 -11.66 15.02
C VAL A 150 4.47 -10.72 16.08
N GLU A 151 4.34 -11.10 17.33
CA GLU A 151 4.93 -10.42 18.48
C GLU A 151 6.09 -11.26 19.04
N LYS A 152 6.85 -10.68 19.97
CA LYS A 152 8.10 -11.26 20.48
C LYS A 152 8.00 -12.74 20.86
N ASP A 153 6.90 -13.17 21.47
CA ASP A 153 6.71 -14.52 22.01
C ASP A 153 5.41 -15.20 21.53
N ALA A 154 4.67 -14.57 20.59
CA ALA A 154 3.36 -15.07 20.17
C ALA A 154 3.02 -14.74 18.72
N VAL A 155 2.15 -15.57 18.15
CA VAL A 155 1.59 -15.37 16.81
C VAL A 155 0.07 -15.28 16.94
N PHE A 156 -0.51 -14.23 16.40
CA PHE A 156 -1.95 -13.96 16.44
C PHE A 156 -2.52 -14.00 15.02
N TYR A 157 -3.68 -14.61 14.89
CA TYR A 157 -4.46 -14.62 13.66
C TYR A 157 -5.58 -13.59 13.82
N ASP A 158 -5.33 -12.39 13.35
CA ASP A 158 -6.27 -11.29 13.49
C ASP A 158 -7.35 -11.33 12.41
N ALA A 159 -8.47 -10.66 12.67
CA ALA A 159 -9.48 -10.43 11.65
C ALA A 159 -8.88 -9.59 10.50
N SER A 160 -9.50 -9.70 9.31
CA SER A 160 -9.06 -8.88 8.17
C SER A 160 -9.14 -7.39 8.51
N GLY A 161 -8.07 -6.65 8.20
CA GLY A 161 -8.06 -5.19 8.30
C GLY A 161 -8.74 -4.49 7.13
N TYR A 162 -9.31 -5.25 6.18
CA TYR A 162 -9.91 -4.67 4.98
C TYR A 162 -11.03 -3.67 5.29
N GLY A 163 -10.92 -2.47 4.72
CA GLY A 163 -11.91 -1.41 4.89
C GLY A 163 -11.84 -0.67 6.23
N MET A 164 -10.90 -1.01 7.11
CA MET A 164 -10.65 -0.24 8.34
C MET A 164 -10.03 1.12 7.99
N GLU A 165 -10.30 2.12 8.81
CA GLU A 165 -9.54 3.36 8.74
C GLU A 165 -8.08 3.12 9.11
N ILE A 166 -7.16 3.87 8.47
CA ILE A 166 -5.71 3.70 8.68
C ILE A 166 -5.34 3.85 10.16
N ASN A 167 -5.96 4.79 10.86
CA ASN A 167 -5.71 5.00 12.29
C ASN A 167 -6.18 3.83 13.15
N ASP A 168 -7.26 3.17 12.77
CA ASP A 168 -7.73 1.98 13.47
C ASP A 168 -6.80 0.79 13.24
N VAL A 169 -6.24 0.64 12.03
CA VAL A 169 -5.20 -0.36 11.75
C VAL A 169 -3.94 -0.09 12.57
N LEU A 170 -3.49 1.16 12.64
CA LEU A 170 -2.32 1.54 13.44
C LEU A 170 -2.50 1.15 14.91
N ARG A 171 -3.66 1.42 15.49
CA ARG A 171 -3.96 1.10 16.88
C ARG A 171 -4.14 -0.40 17.13
N SER A 172 -4.96 -1.07 16.31
CA SER A 172 -5.39 -2.44 16.56
C SER A 172 -4.39 -3.48 16.10
N ALA A 173 -3.83 -3.32 14.89
CA ALA A 173 -2.93 -4.30 14.29
C ALA A 173 -1.45 -4.01 14.56
N GLN A 174 -1.06 -2.73 14.70
CA GLN A 174 0.35 -2.36 14.88
C GLN A 174 0.67 -1.84 16.29
N GLY A 175 -0.34 -1.62 17.14
CA GLY A 175 -0.15 -1.11 18.50
C GLY A 175 0.50 0.28 18.55
N SER A 176 0.39 1.05 17.46
CA SER A 176 1.00 2.36 17.30
C SER A 176 0.03 3.47 17.65
N GLU A 177 0.55 4.57 18.19
CA GLU A 177 -0.24 5.77 18.38
C GLU A 177 -0.45 6.49 17.05
N ASP A 178 -1.65 7.05 16.87
CA ASP A 178 -2.04 7.77 15.64
C ASP A 178 -1.71 9.26 15.67
N ILE A 179 -1.39 9.78 16.85
CA ILE A 179 -0.96 11.16 17.06
C ILE A 179 0.25 11.23 17.98
N ALA A 180 1.01 12.30 17.90
CA ALA A 180 2.15 12.51 18.80
C ALA A 180 1.70 12.46 20.28
N GLU A 181 2.41 11.69 21.09
CA GLU A 181 2.09 11.45 22.50
C GLU A 181 1.86 12.75 23.30
N ALA A 182 2.65 13.80 22.99
CA ALA A 182 2.48 15.11 23.62
C ALA A 182 1.13 15.76 23.30
N VAL A 183 0.64 15.62 22.08
CA VAL A 183 -0.66 16.14 21.64
C VAL A 183 -1.78 15.35 22.31
N LYS A 184 -1.67 14.02 22.35
CA LYS A 184 -2.61 13.13 23.02
C LYS A 184 -2.76 13.49 24.49
N LYS A 185 -1.65 13.61 25.23
CA LYS A 185 -1.66 14.00 26.65
C LYS A 185 -2.35 15.35 26.88
N GLN A 186 -2.14 16.32 26.00
CA GLN A 186 -2.81 17.62 26.11
C GLN A 186 -4.33 17.50 25.83
N ALA A 187 -4.72 16.71 24.84
CA ALA A 187 -6.12 16.46 24.55
C ALA A 187 -6.81 15.73 25.72
N ASP A 188 -6.18 14.69 26.28
CA ASP A 188 -6.69 13.94 27.44
C ASP A 188 -6.90 14.84 28.67
N ILE A 189 -5.98 15.76 28.95
CA ILE A 189 -6.14 16.76 30.03
C ILE A 189 -7.34 17.65 29.75
N ILE A 190 -7.58 18.08 28.52
CA ILE A 190 -8.72 18.90 28.15
C ILE A 190 -10.01 18.12 28.34
N TYR A 191 -10.10 16.88 27.92
CA TYR A 191 -11.27 16.03 28.13
C TYR A 191 -11.55 15.82 29.62
N GLU A 192 -10.54 15.54 30.45
CA GLU A 192 -10.71 15.43 31.92
C GLU A 192 -11.23 16.71 32.56
N LEU A 193 -10.78 17.89 32.12
CA LEU A 193 -11.26 19.16 32.56
C LEU A 193 -12.72 19.40 32.17
N ILE A 194 -13.14 18.99 31.00
CA ILE A 194 -14.52 19.05 30.51
C ILE A 194 -15.39 18.13 31.35
N ASP A 195 -15.02 16.86 31.52
CA ASP A 195 -15.78 15.84 32.27
C ASP A 195 -15.94 16.21 33.74
N THR A 196 -14.98 16.95 34.29
CA THR A 196 -15.06 17.45 35.69
C THR A 196 -15.72 18.81 35.82
N GLY A 197 -16.33 19.35 34.75
CA GLY A 197 -17.04 20.63 34.76
C GLY A 197 -16.15 21.88 34.91
N LYS A 198 -14.82 21.73 34.75
CA LYS A 198 -13.87 22.85 34.91
C LYS A 198 -13.71 23.63 33.59
N PHE A 199 -14.81 24.12 33.04
CA PHE A 199 -14.88 24.69 31.69
C PHE A 199 -13.91 25.85 31.43
N GLU A 200 -13.70 26.74 32.43
CA GLU A 200 -12.75 27.86 32.26
C GLU A 200 -11.28 27.36 32.11
N GLN A 201 -10.93 26.33 32.87
CA GLN A 201 -9.60 25.74 32.75
C GLN A 201 -9.47 24.98 31.42
N ALA A 202 -10.52 24.29 30.98
CA ALA A 202 -10.55 23.62 29.66
C ALA A 202 -10.36 24.64 28.51
N LYS A 203 -11.03 25.80 28.56
CA LYS A 203 -10.83 26.87 27.55
C LYS A 203 -9.39 27.36 27.48
N MET A 204 -8.74 27.54 28.63
CA MET A 204 -7.32 27.93 28.66
C MET A 204 -6.41 26.85 28.08
N ALA A 205 -6.67 25.58 28.39
CA ALA A 205 -5.92 24.45 27.84
C ALA A 205 -6.12 24.30 26.32
N VAL A 206 -7.35 24.48 25.82
CA VAL A 206 -7.63 24.52 24.37
C VAL A 206 -6.86 25.65 23.70
N SER A 207 -6.84 26.87 24.28
CA SER A 207 -6.07 27.98 23.72
C SER A 207 -4.54 27.68 23.67
N THR A 208 -4.02 26.91 24.62
CA THR A 208 -2.63 26.46 24.60
C THR A 208 -2.38 25.46 23.48
N LEU A 209 -3.30 24.50 23.31
CA LEU A 209 -3.22 23.52 22.21
C LEU A 209 -3.35 24.21 20.83
N GLU A 210 -4.20 25.22 20.70
CA GLU A 210 -4.31 26.05 19.49
C GLU A 210 -3.00 26.76 19.12
N LYS A 211 -2.32 27.33 20.11
CA LYS A 211 -1.03 28.00 19.89
C LYS A 211 0.05 27.00 19.43
N MET A 212 -0.05 25.76 19.87
CA MET A 212 0.91 24.71 19.54
C MET A 212 0.67 24.12 18.14
N LEU A 213 -0.58 23.91 17.77
CA LEU A 213 -0.95 23.15 16.55
C LEU A 213 -1.58 24.00 15.43
N GLY A 214 -2.07 25.20 15.77
CA GLY A 214 -2.88 26.02 14.88
C GLY A 214 -4.39 25.83 15.08
N THR A 215 -5.16 26.85 14.73
CA THR A 215 -6.62 26.91 14.95
C THR A 215 -7.42 25.87 14.17
N ASP A 216 -6.92 25.47 12.99
CA ASP A 216 -7.61 24.57 12.07
C ASP A 216 -7.19 23.09 12.23
N HIS A 217 -6.34 22.79 13.23
CA HIS A 217 -5.89 21.44 13.45
C HIS A 217 -7.03 20.51 13.88
N PRO A 218 -7.15 19.28 13.33
CA PRO A 218 -8.27 18.36 13.64
C PRO A 218 -8.46 18.09 15.13
N GLU A 219 -7.40 17.89 15.90
CA GLU A 219 -7.47 17.63 17.33
C GLU A 219 -7.97 18.87 18.12
N VAL A 220 -7.58 20.06 17.69
CA VAL A 220 -8.09 21.32 18.27
C VAL A 220 -9.62 21.44 18.04
N ASN A 221 -10.05 21.13 16.82
CA ASN A 221 -11.48 21.16 16.49
C ASN A 221 -12.29 20.11 17.28
N LYS A 222 -11.74 18.90 17.49
CA LYS A 222 -12.39 17.86 18.31
C LYS A 222 -12.60 18.31 19.74
N VAL A 223 -11.56 18.80 20.43
CA VAL A 223 -11.69 19.25 21.83
C VAL A 223 -12.56 20.50 21.98
N LYS A 224 -12.55 21.42 21.00
CA LYS A 224 -13.47 22.58 20.98
C LYS A 224 -14.91 22.14 20.84
N THR A 225 -15.20 21.21 19.95
CA THR A 225 -16.56 20.69 19.75
C THR A 225 -17.09 20.04 21.05
N ALA A 226 -16.25 19.20 21.69
CA ALA A 226 -16.60 18.59 22.96
C ALA A 226 -16.87 19.65 24.04
N LEU A 227 -16.01 20.66 24.16
CA LEU A 227 -16.19 21.76 25.15
C LEU A 227 -17.46 22.54 24.89
N VAL A 228 -17.78 22.88 23.66
CA VAL A 228 -19.01 23.59 23.30
C VAL A 228 -20.25 22.76 23.64
N PHE A 229 -20.20 21.46 23.31
CA PHE A 229 -21.32 20.55 23.57
C PHE A 229 -21.61 20.40 25.06
N GLU A 230 -20.60 20.12 25.88
CA GLU A 230 -20.78 19.95 27.33
C GLU A 230 -21.15 21.27 28.05
N THR A 231 -20.63 22.41 27.59
CA THR A 231 -21.04 23.72 28.17
C THR A 231 -22.48 24.07 27.83
N ALA A 232 -22.99 23.64 26.65
CA ALA A 232 -24.40 23.85 26.29
C ALA A 232 -25.32 22.99 27.16
N ILE A 233 -24.99 21.72 27.38
CA ILE A 233 -25.77 20.83 28.28
C ILE A 233 -25.78 21.36 29.71
N ALA A 234 -24.64 21.76 30.25
CA ALA A 234 -24.55 22.30 31.62
C ALA A 234 -25.27 23.65 31.80
N GLY A 235 -25.50 24.39 30.71
CA GLY A 235 -26.26 25.63 30.72
C GLY A 235 -27.79 25.46 30.67
N ASP A 236 -28.26 24.30 30.18
CA ASP A 236 -29.69 23.96 30.11
C ASP A 236 -30.24 23.34 31.43
N GLU A 237 -29.36 22.99 32.39
CA GLU A 237 -29.73 22.44 33.70
C GLU A 237 -29.96 23.51 34.80
N VAL A 238 -29.97 24.80 34.44
CA VAL A 238 -30.27 25.93 35.30
C VAL A 238 -31.51 26.68 34.77
#